data_0a9db1d3253091ffcd2b8d4724c6b8a4
#
_entry.id   0a9db1d3253091ffcd2b8d4724c6b8a4
#
_cell.length_a   1.000
_cell.length_b   1.000
_cell.length_c   1.000
_cell.angle_alpha   90.00
_cell.angle_beta   90.00
_cell.angle_gamma   90.00
#
_symmetry.space_group_name_H-M   'P 1'
#
loop_
_entity.id
_entity.type
_entity.pdbx_description
1 polymer ?
#
loop_
_entity_poly.entity_id
_entity_poly.type
_entity_poly.pdbx_seq_one_letter_code
_entity_poly.pdbx_strand_id
1 'polypeptide(L)'
;MKDHLRLNVSLLRKRVPNLTTAAKTVGLRPATVSNLCTGKISVARAEVKTIVTLANLANCTLDELIIQGGKLSMIETGIKPLDVFAPIVHGGTNGFVARSQVGQFVVLAEMTQGLKEKGYHAILLTPDKTYPGLSDLEEFVNAKCHTIEDAFAEVSLVDDKGSILLYVDRSYIVSGELYELRERFEAEDYADITTILFDPSGEAVDEDDPFGPLDTLCYFDIDLATRGMYPAIHPVQSTSVLLEDDALDSSHTTTHKRAKKVLRRYKEIRVLMNTIGKDKIPEADFEIFQIGERLEAYLSQPFFVAEEFTKVKGQSVPIQQTIADIQKILQGHYNHLDLKDLTYKGQLN
;
A
#
# COMPACT_ATOMS: atom_id res chain seq x y z
N MET A 1 8.26 -11.77 -22.10
CA MET A 1 7.76 -10.52 -21.51
C MET A 1 6.26 -10.73 -21.27
N LYS A 2 5.81 -10.74 -20.00
CA LYS A 2 4.38 -10.71 -19.71
C LYS A 2 4.00 -9.23 -19.66
N ASP A 3 3.26 -8.77 -20.65
CA ASP A 3 2.72 -7.42 -20.65
C ASP A 3 1.70 -7.31 -19.53
N HIS A 4 1.90 -6.35 -18.63
CA HIS A 4 0.98 -6.12 -17.52
C HIS A 4 -0.25 -5.42 -18.07
N LEU A 5 -1.40 -6.11 -18.02
CA LEU A 5 -2.66 -5.56 -18.52
C LEU A 5 -3.43 -4.92 -17.36
N ARG A 6 -3.75 -3.65 -17.48
CA ARG A 6 -4.59 -2.90 -16.53
C ARG A 6 -5.89 -2.45 -17.17
N LEU A 7 -6.92 -2.29 -16.37
CA LEU A 7 -8.16 -1.67 -16.79
C LEU A 7 -7.98 -0.14 -16.75
N ASN A 8 -8.39 0.54 -17.81
CA ASN A 8 -8.48 2.00 -17.83
C ASN A 8 -9.70 2.46 -17.04
N VAL A 9 -9.55 2.51 -15.73
CA VAL A 9 -10.64 2.82 -14.81
C VAL A 9 -11.02 4.30 -14.89
N SER A 10 -10.07 5.18 -15.17
CA SER A 10 -10.34 6.61 -15.40
C SER A 10 -11.33 6.79 -16.56
N LEU A 11 -11.08 6.12 -17.70
CA LEU A 11 -11.98 6.11 -18.82
C LEU A 11 -13.37 5.54 -18.46
N LEU A 12 -13.40 4.41 -17.74
CA LEU A 12 -14.65 3.80 -17.30
C LEU A 12 -15.49 4.74 -16.45
N ARG A 13 -14.89 5.37 -15.44
CA ARG A 13 -15.60 6.29 -14.53
C ARG A 13 -16.06 7.56 -15.21
N LYS A 14 -15.24 8.11 -16.11
CA LYS A 14 -15.59 9.29 -16.91
C LYS A 14 -16.81 9.03 -17.80
N ARG A 15 -16.86 7.86 -18.44
CA ARG A 15 -17.97 7.50 -19.39
C ARG A 15 -19.17 6.86 -18.68
N VAL A 16 -18.97 6.26 -17.50
CA VAL A 16 -20.01 5.56 -16.74
C VAL A 16 -19.98 6.01 -15.26
N PRO A 17 -20.54 7.19 -14.94
CA PRO A 17 -20.42 7.77 -13.58
C PRO A 17 -20.92 6.85 -12.46
N ASN A 18 -21.95 6.03 -12.72
CA ASN A 18 -22.50 5.06 -11.77
C ASN A 18 -22.18 3.61 -12.20
N LEU A 19 -20.90 3.28 -12.27
CA LEU A 19 -20.40 2.01 -12.80
C LEU A 19 -21.05 0.79 -12.11
N THR A 20 -21.23 0.83 -10.80
CA THR A 20 -21.84 -0.26 -10.01
C THR A 20 -23.28 -0.53 -10.43
N THR A 21 -24.08 0.52 -10.62
CA THR A 21 -25.49 0.39 -11.06
C THR A 21 -25.55 -0.03 -12.51
N ALA A 22 -24.76 0.60 -13.37
CA ALA A 22 -24.70 0.28 -14.80
C ALA A 22 -24.20 -1.16 -15.05
N ALA A 23 -23.28 -1.67 -14.24
CA ALA A 23 -22.82 -3.06 -14.31
C ALA A 23 -23.98 -4.06 -14.05
N LYS A 24 -24.86 -3.77 -13.06
CA LYS A 24 -26.04 -4.60 -12.79
C LYS A 24 -26.99 -4.67 -13.97
N THR A 25 -27.23 -3.55 -14.67
CA THR A 25 -28.16 -3.52 -15.80
C THR A 25 -27.70 -4.37 -16.98
N VAL A 26 -26.40 -4.57 -17.14
CA VAL A 26 -25.80 -5.41 -18.20
C VAL A 26 -25.46 -6.84 -17.71
N GLY A 27 -25.91 -7.21 -16.50
CA GLY A 27 -25.77 -8.56 -15.97
C GLY A 27 -24.39 -8.86 -15.35
N LEU A 28 -23.55 -7.85 -15.13
CA LEU A 28 -22.28 -8.01 -14.43
C LEU A 28 -22.47 -7.93 -12.91
N ARG A 29 -21.74 -8.75 -12.18
CA ARG A 29 -21.73 -8.69 -10.71
C ARG A 29 -20.92 -7.45 -10.25
N PRO A 30 -21.51 -6.54 -9.46
CA PRO A 30 -20.81 -5.35 -8.97
C PRO A 30 -19.47 -5.65 -8.28
N ALA A 31 -19.43 -6.72 -7.48
CA ALA A 31 -18.20 -7.15 -6.82
C ALA A 31 -17.10 -7.54 -7.82
N THR A 32 -17.43 -8.17 -8.95
CA THR A 32 -16.45 -8.51 -10.00
C THR A 32 -15.92 -7.26 -10.66
N VAL A 33 -16.79 -6.30 -10.96
CA VAL A 33 -16.39 -5.02 -11.57
C VAL A 33 -15.52 -4.20 -10.60
N SER A 34 -15.93 -4.12 -9.34
CA SER A 34 -15.12 -3.47 -8.29
C SER A 34 -13.75 -4.14 -8.15
N ASN A 35 -13.68 -5.47 -8.09
CA ASN A 35 -12.42 -6.19 -7.97
C ASN A 35 -11.51 -6.02 -9.19
N LEU A 36 -12.07 -5.89 -10.39
CA LEU A 36 -11.29 -5.56 -11.60
C LEU A 36 -10.78 -4.11 -11.57
N CYS A 37 -11.64 -3.17 -11.13
CA CYS A 37 -11.26 -1.75 -11.02
C CYS A 37 -10.22 -1.50 -9.92
N THR A 38 -10.25 -2.29 -8.85
CA THR A 38 -9.30 -2.17 -7.72
C THR A 38 -8.06 -3.05 -7.88
N GLY A 39 -7.93 -3.77 -9.00
CA GLY A 39 -6.80 -4.67 -9.23
C GLY A 39 -6.81 -5.95 -8.38
N LYS A 40 -7.83 -6.17 -7.52
CA LYS A 40 -8.00 -7.43 -6.76
C LYS A 40 -8.14 -8.66 -7.66
N ILE A 41 -8.61 -8.44 -8.88
CA ILE A 41 -8.61 -9.43 -9.96
C ILE A 41 -7.84 -8.83 -11.12
N SER A 42 -6.75 -9.49 -11.54
CA SER A 42 -5.99 -9.09 -12.74
C SER A 42 -6.87 -9.18 -13.98
N VAL A 43 -6.77 -8.17 -14.87
CA VAL A 43 -7.44 -8.17 -16.18
C VAL A 43 -7.10 -9.41 -16.99
N ALA A 44 -5.88 -9.92 -16.88
CA ALA A 44 -5.44 -11.16 -17.55
C ALA A 44 -6.18 -12.43 -17.08
N ARG A 45 -6.82 -12.38 -15.91
CA ARG A 45 -7.64 -13.48 -15.35
C ARG A 45 -9.14 -13.25 -15.49
N ALA A 46 -9.54 -12.11 -16.03
CA ALA A 46 -10.93 -11.79 -16.24
C ALA A 46 -11.51 -12.59 -17.42
N GLU A 47 -12.78 -12.92 -17.33
CA GLU A 47 -13.50 -13.47 -18.48
C GLU A 47 -13.56 -12.41 -19.59
N VAL A 48 -13.19 -12.77 -20.81
CA VAL A 48 -13.25 -11.89 -22.00
C VAL A 48 -14.63 -11.24 -22.14
N LYS A 49 -15.69 -11.99 -21.87
CA LYS A 49 -17.07 -11.50 -21.89
C LYS A 49 -17.26 -10.31 -20.92
N THR A 50 -16.68 -10.36 -19.73
CA THR A 50 -16.76 -9.27 -18.74
C THR A 50 -16.07 -8.01 -19.26
N ILE A 51 -14.87 -8.16 -19.84
CA ILE A 51 -14.11 -7.02 -20.40
C ILE A 51 -14.83 -6.40 -21.60
N VAL A 52 -15.33 -7.23 -22.53
CA VAL A 52 -16.13 -6.76 -23.69
C VAL A 52 -17.39 -6.04 -23.22
N THR A 53 -18.07 -6.54 -22.20
CA THR A 53 -19.29 -5.91 -21.66
C THR A 53 -18.95 -4.54 -21.02
N LEU A 54 -17.82 -4.41 -20.33
CA LEU A 54 -17.36 -3.13 -19.78
C LEU A 54 -16.98 -2.14 -20.89
N ALA A 55 -16.30 -2.59 -21.95
CA ALA A 55 -15.99 -1.77 -23.10
C ALA A 55 -17.25 -1.23 -23.80
N ASN A 56 -18.24 -2.10 -24.02
CA ASN A 56 -19.53 -1.71 -24.60
C ASN A 56 -20.29 -0.73 -23.67
N LEU A 57 -20.27 -0.96 -22.37
CA LEU A 57 -20.91 -0.07 -21.38
C LEU A 57 -20.29 1.34 -21.39
N ALA A 58 -18.97 1.43 -21.55
CA ALA A 58 -18.24 2.67 -21.63
C ALA A 58 -18.18 3.25 -23.05
N ASN A 59 -18.77 2.57 -24.04
CA ASN A 59 -18.68 2.93 -25.45
C ASN A 59 -17.25 3.20 -25.91
N CYS A 60 -16.36 2.25 -25.62
CA CYS A 60 -14.94 2.32 -25.97
C CYS A 60 -14.47 1.00 -26.61
N THR A 61 -13.30 1.05 -27.26
CA THR A 61 -12.63 -0.14 -27.77
C THR A 61 -11.94 -0.91 -26.63
N LEU A 62 -11.54 -2.16 -26.90
CA LEU A 62 -10.76 -2.94 -25.92
C LEU A 62 -9.37 -2.32 -25.71
N ASP A 63 -8.78 -1.74 -26.75
CA ASP A 63 -7.46 -1.09 -26.66
C ASP A 63 -7.51 0.21 -25.85
N GLU A 64 -8.65 0.93 -25.86
CA GLU A 64 -8.86 2.08 -24.96
C GLU A 64 -9.13 1.64 -23.53
N LEU A 65 -9.78 0.47 -23.35
CA LEU A 65 -10.14 -0.04 -22.04
C LEU A 65 -9.00 -0.78 -21.32
N ILE A 66 -8.12 -1.43 -22.09
CA ILE A 66 -7.00 -2.21 -21.56
C ILE A 66 -5.71 -1.44 -21.80
N ILE A 67 -5.12 -0.95 -20.74
CA ILE A 67 -3.81 -0.30 -20.79
C ILE A 67 -2.73 -1.39 -20.70
N GLN A 68 -1.86 -1.45 -21.70
CA GLN A 68 -0.62 -2.23 -21.62
C GLN A 68 0.39 -1.42 -20.81
N GLY A 69 0.55 -1.80 -19.53
CA GLY A 69 1.54 -1.16 -18.66
C GLY A 69 2.95 -1.70 -18.92
N GLY A 70 3.96 -0.87 -18.70
CA GLY A 70 5.36 -1.29 -18.64
C GLY A 70 5.61 -2.34 -17.54
N LYS A 71 6.85 -2.84 -17.44
CA LYS A 71 7.24 -3.79 -16.38
C LYS A 71 7.03 -3.14 -15.02
N LEU A 72 6.13 -3.69 -14.21
CA LEU A 72 5.95 -3.23 -12.83
C LEU A 72 7.26 -3.42 -12.07
N SER A 73 7.67 -2.38 -11.36
CA SER A 73 8.82 -2.42 -10.47
C SER A 73 8.43 -1.94 -9.08
N MET A 74 9.12 -2.45 -8.08
CA MET A 74 8.94 -2.08 -6.69
C MET A 74 9.88 -0.92 -6.33
N ILE A 75 9.36 0.06 -5.59
CA ILE A 75 10.19 0.99 -4.83
C ILE A 75 10.45 0.35 -3.47
N GLU A 76 11.72 0.01 -3.21
CA GLU A 76 12.15 -0.51 -1.92
C GLU A 76 12.28 0.64 -0.92
N THR A 77 11.46 0.60 0.13
CA THR A 77 11.40 1.66 1.14
C THR A 77 12.33 1.40 2.33
N GLY A 78 12.68 0.14 2.57
CA GLY A 78 13.43 -0.29 3.75
C GLY A 78 12.56 -0.40 5.00
N ILE A 79 11.23 -0.28 4.86
CA ILE A 79 10.24 -0.47 5.93
C ILE A 79 9.68 -1.89 5.81
N LYS A 80 10.08 -2.77 6.73
CA LYS A 80 9.80 -4.21 6.66
C LYS A 80 8.35 -4.58 6.32
N PRO A 81 7.32 -4.17 7.08
CA PRO A 81 5.97 -4.58 6.77
C PRO A 81 5.41 -3.93 5.51
N LEU A 82 5.87 -2.74 5.13
CA LEU A 82 5.48 -2.09 3.88
C LEU A 82 6.02 -2.88 2.69
N ASP A 83 7.32 -3.12 2.66
CA ASP A 83 7.98 -3.80 1.55
C ASP A 83 7.50 -5.26 1.38
N VAL A 84 7.12 -5.94 2.49
CA VAL A 84 6.65 -7.34 2.43
C VAL A 84 5.18 -7.46 2.08
N PHE A 85 4.29 -6.60 2.62
CA PHE A 85 2.83 -6.80 2.55
C PHE A 85 2.09 -5.78 1.67
N ALA A 86 2.69 -4.63 1.42
CA ALA A 86 2.15 -3.57 0.57
C ALA A 86 3.27 -2.89 -0.25
N PRO A 87 4.10 -3.64 -1.00
CA PRO A 87 5.20 -3.04 -1.74
C PRO A 87 4.72 -1.95 -2.69
N ILE A 88 5.42 -0.81 -2.68
CA ILE A 88 5.08 0.37 -3.46
C ILE A 88 5.38 0.12 -4.94
N VAL A 89 4.41 0.37 -5.78
CA VAL A 89 4.54 0.27 -7.25
C VAL A 89 5.13 1.57 -7.79
N HIS A 90 6.28 1.47 -8.42
CA HIS A 90 6.91 2.58 -9.14
C HIS A 90 6.00 3.04 -10.30
N GLY A 91 5.78 4.35 -10.43
CA GLY A 91 4.86 4.91 -11.43
C GLY A 91 3.39 4.55 -11.19
N GLY A 92 3.08 3.85 -10.10
CA GLY A 92 1.73 3.40 -9.76
C GLY A 92 1.00 4.32 -8.79
N THR A 93 -0.24 3.91 -8.48
CA THR A 93 -1.10 4.57 -7.51
C THR A 93 -1.16 3.73 -6.23
N ASN A 94 -0.61 4.28 -5.15
CA ASN A 94 -0.45 3.59 -3.89
C ASN A 94 -1.28 4.30 -2.81
N GLY A 95 -2.26 3.62 -2.23
CA GLY A 95 -3.19 4.19 -1.23
C GLY A 95 -2.85 3.76 0.18
N PHE A 96 -2.86 4.70 1.10
CA PHE A 96 -2.65 4.51 2.53
C PHE A 96 -3.94 4.80 3.29
N VAL A 97 -4.51 3.78 3.93
CA VAL A 97 -5.77 3.86 4.66
C VAL A 97 -5.50 3.70 6.15
N ALA A 98 -5.77 4.75 6.89
CA ALA A 98 -5.56 4.80 8.34
C ALA A 98 -6.66 5.62 9.01
N ARG A 99 -7.06 5.26 10.24
CA ARG A 99 -7.75 6.21 11.09
C ARG A 99 -6.78 7.30 11.54
N SER A 100 -7.33 8.45 11.90
CA SER A 100 -6.51 9.54 12.42
C SER A 100 -5.64 9.07 13.59
N GLN A 101 -4.40 9.54 13.66
CA GLN A 101 -3.44 9.29 14.76
C GLN A 101 -2.94 7.82 14.90
N VAL A 102 -3.04 6.99 13.88
CA VAL A 102 -2.50 5.61 13.89
C VAL A 102 -1.03 5.55 13.41
N GLY A 103 -0.41 6.70 13.14
CA GLY A 103 1.00 6.79 12.73
C GLY A 103 1.22 6.73 11.21
N GLN A 104 0.19 7.01 10.40
CA GLN A 104 0.29 7.05 8.94
C GLN A 104 1.35 8.05 8.48
N PHE A 105 1.32 9.28 9.00
CA PHE A 105 2.25 10.33 8.57
C PHE A 105 3.70 10.05 8.96
N VAL A 106 3.92 9.41 10.11
CA VAL A 106 5.27 8.97 10.52
C VAL A 106 5.84 7.95 9.54
N VAL A 107 5.01 7.01 9.04
CA VAL A 107 5.42 6.05 8.01
C VAL A 107 5.71 6.73 6.68
N LEU A 108 4.87 7.69 6.27
CA LEU A 108 5.08 8.47 5.05
C LEU A 108 6.35 9.34 5.15
N ALA A 109 6.60 9.96 6.29
CA ALA A 109 7.81 10.74 6.56
C ALA A 109 9.08 9.88 6.49
N GLU A 110 9.08 8.72 7.16
CA GLU A 110 10.19 7.75 7.11
C GLU A 110 10.49 7.30 5.69
N MET A 111 9.43 6.92 4.94
CA MET A 111 9.55 6.54 3.53
C MET A 111 10.12 7.68 2.70
N THR A 112 9.63 8.91 2.89
CA THR A 112 10.07 10.10 2.15
C THR A 112 11.54 10.39 2.42
N GLN A 113 11.96 10.38 3.69
CA GLN A 113 13.35 10.62 4.08
C GLN A 113 14.29 9.61 3.40
N GLY A 114 14.00 8.32 3.52
CA GLY A 114 14.83 7.26 2.94
C GLY A 114 14.88 7.29 1.41
N LEU A 115 13.77 7.67 0.75
CA LEU A 115 13.72 7.76 -0.70
C LEU A 115 14.38 9.05 -1.25
N LYS A 116 14.35 10.15 -0.51
CA LYS A 116 15.11 11.36 -0.87
C LYS A 116 16.62 11.09 -0.91
N GLU A 117 17.14 10.29 0.01
CA GLU A 117 18.55 9.87 -0.02
C GLU A 117 18.88 9.03 -1.28
N LYS A 118 17.89 8.39 -1.89
CA LYS A 118 18.00 7.65 -3.16
C LYS A 118 17.72 8.53 -4.40
N GLY A 119 17.52 9.83 -4.22
CA GLY A 119 17.32 10.79 -5.31
C GLY A 119 15.86 11.05 -5.68
N TYR A 120 14.88 10.53 -4.92
CA TYR A 120 13.48 10.84 -5.17
C TYR A 120 13.13 12.27 -4.76
N HIS A 121 12.21 12.87 -5.53
CA HIS A 121 11.69 14.22 -5.30
C HIS A 121 10.24 14.14 -4.82
N ALA A 122 10.00 14.57 -3.59
CA ALA A 122 8.70 14.44 -2.93
C ALA A 122 7.90 15.74 -3.03
N ILE A 123 6.70 15.67 -3.60
CA ILE A 123 5.75 16.79 -3.75
C ILE A 123 4.49 16.44 -2.99
N LEU A 124 4.03 17.35 -2.11
CA LEU A 124 2.81 17.18 -1.32
C LEU A 124 1.71 18.09 -1.85
N LEU A 125 0.60 17.48 -2.32
CA LEU A 125 -0.62 18.17 -2.72
C LEU A 125 -1.68 17.98 -1.63
N THR A 126 -1.94 19.02 -0.85
CA THR A 126 -2.90 19.04 0.26
C THR A 126 -3.61 20.40 0.35
N PRO A 127 -4.89 20.46 0.73
CA PRO A 127 -5.56 21.73 0.97
C PRO A 127 -4.82 22.59 2.01
N ASP A 128 -5.01 23.91 1.95
CA ASP A 128 -4.48 24.82 2.98
C ASP A 128 -5.26 24.66 4.29
N LYS A 129 -5.08 23.48 4.92
CA LYS A 129 -5.69 23.09 6.19
C LYS A 129 -4.65 22.40 7.06
N THR A 130 -4.78 22.59 8.37
CA THR A 130 -3.94 21.91 9.36
C THR A 130 -4.57 20.59 9.78
N TYR A 131 -3.83 19.50 9.66
CA TYR A 131 -4.24 18.19 10.15
C TYR A 131 -3.23 17.66 11.18
N PRO A 132 -3.69 16.98 12.23
CA PRO A 132 -2.80 16.40 13.24
C PRO A 132 -1.80 15.42 12.61
N GLY A 133 -0.50 15.66 12.82
CA GLY A 133 0.58 14.82 12.34
C GLY A 133 1.00 15.03 10.87
N LEU A 134 0.30 15.85 10.10
CA LEU A 134 0.71 16.15 8.72
C LEU A 134 2.05 16.89 8.68
N SER A 135 2.34 17.71 9.70
CA SER A 135 3.61 18.40 9.86
C SER A 135 4.82 17.45 9.81
N ASP A 136 4.66 16.22 10.30
CA ASP A 136 5.73 15.22 10.29
C ASP A 136 6.15 14.87 8.86
N LEU A 137 5.21 14.80 7.92
CA LEU A 137 5.49 14.60 6.50
C LEU A 137 5.98 15.88 5.82
N GLU A 138 5.41 17.04 6.17
CA GLU A 138 5.75 18.33 5.57
C GLU A 138 7.23 18.71 5.71
N GLU A 139 7.89 18.27 6.77
CA GLU A 139 9.31 18.51 7.00
C GLU A 139 10.21 17.79 5.98
N PHE A 140 9.74 16.69 5.39
CA PHE A 140 10.54 15.86 4.51
C PHE A 140 10.25 16.05 3.02
N VAL A 141 9.13 16.69 2.63
CA VAL A 141 8.82 16.94 1.21
C VAL A 141 9.70 18.06 0.64
N ASN A 142 9.87 18.06 -0.68
CA ASN A 142 10.61 19.09 -1.40
C ASN A 142 9.74 20.31 -1.71
N ALA A 143 8.45 20.06 -2.02
CA ALA A 143 7.51 21.12 -2.31
C ALA A 143 6.14 20.80 -1.68
N LYS A 144 5.44 21.84 -1.24
CA LYS A 144 4.06 21.79 -0.76
C LYS A 144 3.17 22.61 -1.67
N CYS A 145 2.14 22.00 -2.21
CA CYS A 145 1.21 22.56 -3.16
C CYS A 145 -0.21 22.52 -2.58
N HIS A 146 -1.01 23.55 -2.89
CA HIS A 146 -2.40 23.64 -2.48
C HIS A 146 -3.38 23.59 -3.65
N THR A 147 -2.87 23.65 -4.87
CA THR A 147 -3.64 23.55 -6.11
C THR A 147 -3.02 22.54 -7.05
N ILE A 148 -3.80 22.02 -7.98
CA ILE A 148 -3.28 21.13 -9.04
C ILE A 148 -2.36 21.87 -10.01
N GLU A 149 -2.55 23.18 -10.18
CA GLU A 149 -1.69 24.05 -10.97
C GLU A 149 -0.27 24.12 -10.39
N ASP A 150 -0.17 24.35 -9.07
CA ASP A 150 1.12 24.39 -8.36
C ASP A 150 1.81 23.02 -8.44
N ALA A 151 1.06 21.94 -8.20
CA ALA A 151 1.59 20.58 -8.29
C ALA A 151 2.09 20.25 -9.70
N PHE A 152 1.35 20.66 -10.74
CA PHE A 152 1.78 20.48 -12.13
C PHE A 152 3.06 21.28 -12.43
N ALA A 153 3.14 22.53 -11.96
CA ALA A 153 4.32 23.36 -12.14
C ALA A 153 5.55 22.75 -11.46
N GLU A 154 5.43 22.29 -10.20
CA GLU A 154 6.52 21.65 -9.48
C GLU A 154 6.98 20.35 -10.16
N VAL A 155 6.05 19.49 -10.58
CA VAL A 155 6.35 18.27 -11.34
C VAL A 155 7.11 18.61 -12.64
N SER A 156 6.73 19.71 -13.31
CA SER A 156 7.37 20.11 -14.57
C SER A 156 8.83 20.49 -14.40
N LEU A 157 9.23 20.99 -13.24
CA LEU A 157 10.61 21.39 -12.92
C LEU A 157 11.56 20.19 -12.72
N VAL A 158 11.04 19.00 -12.45
CA VAL A 158 11.86 17.80 -12.21
C VAL A 158 12.11 17.09 -13.56
N ASP A 159 13.36 16.90 -13.94
CA ASP A 159 13.72 16.28 -15.23
C ASP A 159 13.30 14.80 -15.29
N ASP A 160 13.64 14.02 -14.26
CA ASP A 160 13.30 12.61 -14.16
C ASP A 160 11.93 12.42 -13.47
N LYS A 161 10.88 12.25 -14.26
CA LYS A 161 9.51 12.05 -13.74
C LYS A 161 9.36 10.75 -12.95
N GLY A 162 10.15 9.73 -13.27
CA GLY A 162 10.16 8.46 -12.53
C GLY A 162 10.71 8.57 -11.11
N SER A 163 11.47 9.63 -10.82
CA SER A 163 11.93 9.91 -9.45
C SER A 163 10.94 10.72 -8.60
N ILE A 164 9.74 11.02 -9.10
CA ILE A 164 8.75 11.83 -8.38
C ILE A 164 7.86 10.94 -7.49
N LEU A 165 7.72 11.37 -6.24
CA LEU A 165 6.70 10.90 -5.28
C LEU A 165 5.67 12.01 -5.11
N LEU A 166 4.49 11.84 -5.67
CA LEU A 166 3.40 12.79 -5.55
C LEU A 166 2.43 12.31 -4.45
N TYR A 167 2.51 12.93 -3.28
CA TYR A 167 1.60 12.73 -2.18
C TYR A 167 0.32 13.54 -2.40
N VAL A 168 -0.84 12.90 -2.36
CA VAL A 168 -2.13 13.53 -2.65
C VAL A 168 -3.14 13.25 -1.56
N ASP A 169 -3.69 14.32 -1.00
CA ASP A 169 -4.81 14.26 -0.07
C ASP A 169 -6.08 13.74 -0.77
N ARG A 170 -6.84 12.89 -0.06
CA ARG A 170 -8.09 12.31 -0.57
C ARG A 170 -9.10 13.33 -1.09
N SER A 171 -9.10 14.56 -0.57
CA SER A 171 -10.01 15.62 -1.03
C SER A 171 -9.92 15.90 -2.53
N TYR A 172 -8.71 15.80 -3.13
CA TYR A 172 -8.50 15.97 -4.58
C TYR A 172 -9.04 14.81 -5.42
N ILE A 173 -9.22 13.64 -4.79
CA ILE A 173 -9.88 12.50 -5.44
C ILE A 173 -11.39 12.69 -5.43
N VAL A 174 -11.92 13.11 -4.29
CA VAL A 174 -13.36 13.34 -4.10
C VAL A 174 -13.85 14.51 -4.96
N SER A 175 -13.07 15.59 -5.10
CA SER A 175 -13.37 16.71 -5.99
C SER A 175 -13.23 16.38 -7.47
N GLY A 176 -12.44 15.34 -7.81
CA GLY A 176 -12.13 14.99 -9.19
C GLY A 176 -10.89 15.68 -9.76
N GLU A 177 -10.28 16.62 -9.04
CA GLU A 177 -9.11 17.39 -9.50
C GLU A 177 -7.88 16.52 -9.76
N LEU A 178 -7.70 15.42 -9.01
CA LEU A 178 -6.61 14.47 -9.29
C LEU A 178 -6.72 13.87 -10.70
N TYR A 179 -7.93 13.61 -11.19
CA TYR A 179 -8.10 13.07 -12.56
C TYR A 179 -7.73 14.10 -13.60
N GLU A 180 -8.06 15.38 -13.37
CA GLU A 180 -7.66 16.48 -14.24
C GLU A 180 -6.13 16.63 -14.26
N LEU A 181 -5.47 16.57 -13.10
CA LEU A 181 -4.02 16.63 -13.01
C LEU A 181 -3.35 15.48 -13.79
N ARG A 182 -3.89 14.26 -13.68
CA ARG A 182 -3.40 13.10 -14.44
C ARG A 182 -3.58 13.25 -15.94
N GLU A 183 -4.73 13.79 -16.42
CA GLU A 183 -4.93 14.07 -17.83
C GLU A 183 -3.88 15.07 -18.36
N ARG A 184 -3.48 16.06 -17.54
CA ARG A 184 -2.39 16.99 -17.90
C ARG A 184 -1.04 16.31 -17.96
N PHE A 185 -0.72 15.40 -17.02
CA PHE A 185 0.52 14.61 -17.05
C PHE A 185 0.57 13.73 -18.32
N GLU A 186 -0.53 13.07 -18.66
CA GLU A 186 -0.63 12.26 -19.87
C GLU A 186 -0.44 13.09 -21.14
N ALA A 187 -0.98 14.31 -21.18
CA ALA A 187 -0.86 15.21 -22.34
C ALA A 187 0.59 15.68 -22.58
N GLU A 188 1.39 15.79 -21.52
CA GLU A 188 2.81 16.17 -21.58
C GLU A 188 3.77 14.95 -21.59
N ASP A 189 3.20 13.73 -21.71
CA ASP A 189 3.96 12.46 -21.69
C ASP A 189 4.80 12.30 -20.39
N TYR A 190 4.28 12.79 -19.26
CA TYR A 190 4.89 12.62 -17.95
C TYR A 190 4.54 11.24 -17.40
N ALA A 191 5.32 10.24 -17.78
CA ALA A 191 5.17 8.87 -17.33
C ALA A 191 5.83 8.62 -15.95
N ASP A 192 5.44 7.52 -15.33
CA ASP A 192 6.10 6.92 -14.17
C ASP A 192 6.08 7.73 -12.86
N ILE A 193 5.26 8.80 -12.77
CA ILE A 193 5.05 9.53 -11.50
C ILE A 193 4.39 8.59 -10.49
N THR A 194 5.08 8.32 -9.38
CA THR A 194 4.54 7.50 -8.30
C THR A 194 3.60 8.33 -7.43
N THR A 195 2.32 7.98 -7.43
CA THR A 195 1.30 8.67 -6.63
C THR A 195 1.05 7.93 -5.32
N ILE A 196 1.11 8.67 -4.21
CA ILE A 196 0.82 8.21 -2.85
C ILE A 196 -0.45 8.91 -2.37
N LEU A 197 -1.53 8.16 -2.20
CA LEU A 197 -2.82 8.68 -1.76
C LEU A 197 -2.96 8.47 -0.25
N PHE A 198 -3.40 9.49 0.47
CA PHE A 198 -3.63 9.43 1.90
C PHE A 198 -4.88 10.21 2.31
N ASP A 199 -5.41 9.90 3.49
CA ASP A 199 -6.56 10.58 4.07
C ASP A 199 -6.22 11.08 5.49
N PRO A 200 -6.03 12.39 5.68
CA PRO A 200 -5.72 12.94 6.99
C PRO A 200 -6.93 12.92 7.94
N SER A 201 -8.16 12.87 7.43
CA SER A 201 -9.38 12.79 8.25
C SER A 201 -9.63 11.37 8.78
N GLY A 202 -9.13 10.35 8.09
CA GLY A 202 -9.35 8.94 8.43
C GLY A 202 -10.72 8.40 8.03
N GLU A 203 -11.46 9.11 7.18
CA GLU A 203 -12.77 8.68 6.68
C GLU A 203 -12.68 7.53 5.70
N ALA A 204 -11.54 7.42 4.98
CA ALA A 204 -11.28 6.38 4.01
C ALA A 204 -11.40 4.95 4.58
N VAL A 205 -11.26 4.77 5.88
CA VAL A 205 -11.37 3.46 6.55
C VAL A 205 -12.78 2.86 6.44
N ASP A 206 -13.80 3.72 6.37
CA ASP A 206 -15.20 3.30 6.35
C ASP A 206 -15.74 3.19 4.91
N GLU A 207 -14.90 3.38 3.91
CA GLU A 207 -15.24 3.30 2.48
C GLU A 207 -14.86 1.93 1.88
N ASP A 208 -15.73 1.39 1.03
CA ASP A 208 -15.45 0.15 0.28
C ASP A 208 -14.36 0.35 -0.78
N ASP A 209 -14.25 1.56 -1.33
CA ASP A 209 -13.30 1.95 -2.39
C ASP A 209 -12.76 3.36 -2.10
N PRO A 210 -11.86 3.48 -1.10
CA PRO A 210 -11.51 4.76 -0.48
C PRO A 210 -10.83 5.76 -1.43
N PHE A 211 -10.11 5.27 -2.44
CA PHE A 211 -9.33 6.09 -3.37
C PHE A 211 -9.59 5.76 -4.84
N GLY A 212 -10.47 4.80 -5.12
CA GLY A 212 -10.63 4.26 -6.46
C GLY A 212 -9.57 3.20 -6.78
N PRO A 213 -9.19 3.04 -8.06
CA PRO A 213 -8.25 1.99 -8.46
C PRO A 213 -6.86 2.25 -7.90
N LEU A 214 -6.30 1.21 -7.28
CA LEU A 214 -4.99 1.24 -6.64
C LEU A 214 -4.13 0.08 -7.14
N ASP A 215 -2.83 0.34 -7.25
CA ASP A 215 -1.81 -0.69 -7.45
C ASP A 215 -1.36 -1.28 -6.12
N THR A 216 -1.29 -0.45 -5.09
CA THR A 216 -1.02 -0.88 -3.71
C THR A 216 -2.05 -0.29 -2.77
N LEU A 217 -2.50 -1.10 -1.82
CA LEU A 217 -3.36 -0.67 -0.72
C LEU A 217 -2.71 -1.06 0.60
N CYS A 218 -2.27 -0.06 1.36
CA CYS A 218 -1.68 -0.18 2.68
C CYS A 218 -2.69 0.20 3.74
N TYR A 219 -3.15 -0.78 4.52
CA TYR A 219 -4.03 -0.57 5.67
C TYR A 219 -3.24 -0.45 6.98
N PHE A 220 -3.67 0.45 7.84
CA PHE A 220 -3.16 0.57 9.21
C PHE A 220 -4.10 -0.10 10.22
N ASP A 221 -3.51 -0.75 11.22
CA ASP A 221 -4.24 -1.49 12.25
C ASP A 221 -4.16 -0.75 13.60
N ILE A 222 -5.32 -0.31 14.09
CA ILE A 222 -5.42 0.36 15.38
C ILE A 222 -5.03 -0.56 16.55
N ASP A 223 -5.23 -1.87 16.43
CA ASP A 223 -4.81 -2.84 17.44
C ASP A 223 -3.28 -2.92 17.55
N LEU A 224 -2.57 -2.93 16.42
CA LEU A 224 -1.10 -2.84 16.42
C LEU A 224 -0.63 -1.53 17.06
N ALA A 225 -1.22 -0.39 16.68
CA ALA A 225 -0.89 0.92 17.25
C ALA A 225 -1.13 0.97 18.76
N THR A 226 -2.28 0.47 19.23
CA THR A 226 -2.63 0.43 20.65
C THR A 226 -1.65 -0.42 21.49
N ARG A 227 -1.10 -1.47 20.88
CA ARG A 227 -0.08 -2.32 21.49
C ARG A 227 1.35 -1.79 21.33
N GLY A 228 1.52 -0.62 20.72
CA GLY A 228 2.82 -0.02 20.47
C GLY A 228 3.66 -0.79 19.46
N MET A 229 3.04 -1.51 18.52
CA MET A 229 3.72 -2.24 17.43
C MET A 229 3.75 -1.36 16.17
N TYR A 230 4.81 -0.55 16.04
CA TYR A 230 4.99 0.34 14.91
C TYR A 230 6.08 -0.15 13.94
N PRO A 231 5.91 0.05 12.61
CA PRO A 231 4.76 0.68 11.97
C PRO A 231 3.51 -0.20 12.03
N ALA A 232 2.36 0.43 12.31
CA ALA A 232 1.10 -0.28 12.53
C ALA A 232 0.42 -0.72 11.20
N ILE A 233 1.17 -1.26 10.27
CA ILE A 233 0.68 -1.73 8.97
C ILE A 233 0.03 -3.10 9.11
N HIS A 234 -1.22 -3.22 8.66
CA HIS A 234 -2.00 -4.46 8.75
C HIS A 234 -1.57 -5.48 7.70
N PRO A 235 -0.84 -6.57 8.06
CA PRO A 235 -0.22 -7.45 7.07
C PRO A 235 -1.21 -8.30 6.28
N VAL A 236 -2.44 -8.49 6.81
CA VAL A 236 -3.45 -9.35 6.17
C VAL A 236 -4.36 -8.56 5.23
N GLN A 237 -4.70 -7.30 5.57
CA GLN A 237 -5.58 -6.46 4.74
C GLN A 237 -4.82 -5.70 3.66
N SER A 238 -3.54 -5.41 3.90
CA SER A 238 -2.69 -4.77 2.90
C SER A 238 -2.42 -5.69 1.71
N THR A 239 -2.29 -5.07 0.52
CA THR A 239 -2.07 -5.79 -0.74
C THR A 239 -1.36 -4.91 -1.76
N SER A 240 -0.75 -5.55 -2.77
CA SER A 240 -0.16 -4.88 -3.93
C SER A 240 -0.27 -5.79 -5.14
N VAL A 241 -0.44 -5.21 -6.32
CA VAL A 241 -0.43 -5.96 -7.59
C VAL A 241 0.90 -6.69 -7.82
N LEU A 242 2.00 -6.15 -7.28
CA LEU A 242 3.32 -6.79 -7.33
C LEU A 242 3.35 -8.18 -6.66
N LEU A 243 2.51 -8.42 -5.66
CA LEU A 243 2.43 -9.68 -4.92
C LEU A 243 1.58 -10.74 -5.63
N GLU A 244 0.76 -10.33 -6.59
CA GLU A 244 -0.14 -11.21 -7.34
C GLU A 244 0.47 -11.70 -8.66
N ASP A 245 1.30 -10.86 -9.27
CA ASP A 245 2.02 -11.16 -10.51
C ASP A 245 3.46 -11.62 -10.21
N ASP A 246 4.07 -12.33 -11.17
CA ASP A 246 5.48 -12.77 -11.09
C ASP A 246 6.47 -11.56 -11.21
N ALA A 247 6.08 -10.38 -10.73
CA ALA A 247 6.88 -9.16 -10.78
C ALA A 247 8.00 -9.14 -9.73
N LEU A 248 7.79 -9.84 -8.62
CA LEU A 248 8.76 -9.99 -7.53
C LEU A 248 9.40 -11.36 -7.55
N ASP A 249 10.54 -11.49 -6.87
CA ASP A 249 11.22 -12.76 -6.70
C ASP A 249 10.28 -13.82 -6.08
N SER A 250 10.43 -15.07 -6.53
CA SER A 250 9.65 -16.21 -6.03
C SER A 250 9.82 -16.41 -4.51
N SER A 251 11.00 -16.06 -3.96
CA SER A 251 11.28 -16.07 -2.52
C SER A 251 10.41 -15.07 -1.79
N HIS A 252 10.28 -13.84 -2.30
CA HIS A 252 9.44 -12.80 -1.72
C HIS A 252 7.97 -13.22 -1.72
N THR A 253 7.42 -13.59 -2.89
CA THR A 253 6.00 -13.96 -3.02
C THR A 253 5.63 -15.19 -2.18
N THR A 254 6.51 -16.19 -2.11
CA THR A 254 6.28 -17.38 -1.28
C THR A 254 6.33 -17.06 0.21
N THR A 255 7.31 -16.26 0.64
CA THR A 255 7.47 -15.86 2.03
C THR A 255 6.31 -14.97 2.48
N HIS A 256 5.90 -13.98 1.65
CA HIS A 256 4.70 -13.18 1.88
C HIS A 256 3.45 -14.06 2.13
N LYS A 257 3.16 -15.01 1.22
CA LYS A 257 1.98 -15.89 1.35
C LYS A 257 2.00 -16.70 2.64
N ARG A 258 3.17 -17.26 3.01
CA ARG A 258 3.34 -18.02 4.26
C ARG A 258 3.19 -17.14 5.48
N ALA A 259 3.86 -16.01 5.53
CA ALA A 259 3.79 -15.05 6.63
C ALA A 259 2.34 -14.54 6.83
N LYS A 260 1.67 -14.15 5.74
CA LYS A 260 0.27 -13.69 5.76
C LYS A 260 -0.68 -14.76 6.31
N LYS A 261 -0.48 -16.04 5.94
CA LYS A 261 -1.26 -17.18 6.46
C LYS A 261 -1.05 -17.36 7.97
N VAL A 262 0.20 -17.30 8.44
CA VAL A 262 0.54 -17.45 9.87
C VAL A 262 -0.03 -16.29 10.68
N LEU A 263 0.17 -15.04 10.23
CA LEU A 263 -0.33 -13.85 10.93
C LEU A 263 -1.86 -13.81 10.99
N ARG A 264 -2.56 -14.27 9.93
CA ARG A 264 -4.02 -14.42 9.97
C ARG A 264 -4.45 -15.39 11.06
N ARG A 265 -3.85 -16.59 11.08
CA ARG A 265 -4.19 -17.60 12.09
C ARG A 265 -3.80 -17.15 13.50
N TYR A 266 -2.65 -16.52 13.66
CA TYR A 266 -2.22 -15.91 14.93
C TYR A 266 -3.25 -14.91 15.46
N LYS A 267 -3.77 -14.01 14.61
CA LYS A 267 -4.80 -13.03 15.01
C LYS A 267 -6.08 -13.73 15.48
N GLU A 268 -6.52 -14.79 14.79
CA GLU A 268 -7.68 -15.60 15.18
C GLU A 268 -7.46 -16.26 16.54
N ILE A 269 -6.30 -16.92 16.73
CA ILE A 269 -5.96 -17.61 17.97
C ILE A 269 -5.88 -16.61 19.13
N ARG A 270 -5.29 -15.44 18.92
CA ARG A 270 -5.20 -14.38 19.93
C ARG A 270 -6.58 -13.92 20.41
N VAL A 271 -7.53 -13.74 19.51
CA VAL A 271 -8.92 -13.42 19.85
C VAL A 271 -9.56 -14.55 20.66
N LEU A 272 -9.35 -15.80 20.24
CA LEU A 272 -9.84 -16.96 20.96
C LEU A 272 -9.24 -17.08 22.37
N MET A 273 -7.91 -16.89 22.52
CA MET A 273 -7.24 -16.91 23.83
C MET A 273 -7.81 -15.88 24.80
N ASN A 274 -8.13 -14.69 24.31
CA ASN A 274 -8.74 -13.64 25.14
C ASN A 274 -10.18 -13.99 25.56
N THR A 275 -10.88 -14.82 24.77
CA THR A 275 -12.28 -15.15 25.00
C THR A 275 -12.46 -16.41 25.86
N ILE A 276 -11.70 -17.49 25.57
CA ILE A 276 -11.90 -18.81 26.20
C ILE A 276 -10.78 -19.24 27.15
N GLY A 277 -9.69 -18.45 27.21
CA GLY A 277 -8.50 -18.73 28.01
C GLY A 277 -7.44 -19.55 27.26
N LYS A 278 -6.17 -19.35 27.69
CA LYS A 278 -4.98 -19.95 27.06
C LYS A 278 -4.97 -21.47 27.13
N ASP A 279 -5.45 -22.04 28.24
CA ASP A 279 -5.40 -23.48 28.51
C ASP A 279 -6.34 -24.33 27.62
N LYS A 280 -7.21 -23.67 26.86
CA LYS A 280 -8.16 -24.34 25.96
C LYS A 280 -7.74 -24.34 24.49
N ILE A 281 -6.55 -23.79 24.20
CA ILE A 281 -6.03 -23.75 22.82
C ILE A 281 -5.35 -25.08 22.49
N PRO A 282 -5.64 -25.71 21.35
CA PRO A 282 -4.95 -26.92 20.89
C PRO A 282 -3.44 -26.69 20.74
N GLU A 283 -2.64 -27.72 21.03
CA GLU A 283 -1.17 -27.63 20.96
C GLU A 283 -0.65 -27.19 19.58
N ALA A 284 -1.27 -27.68 18.50
CA ALA A 284 -0.94 -27.28 17.13
C ALA A 284 -1.19 -25.79 16.86
N ASP A 285 -2.22 -25.20 17.46
CA ASP A 285 -2.50 -23.77 17.36
C ASP A 285 -1.52 -22.95 18.22
N PHE A 286 -1.00 -23.52 19.30
CA PHE A 286 -0.03 -22.85 20.16
C PHE A 286 1.32 -22.65 19.45
N GLU A 287 1.78 -23.62 18.67
CA GLU A 287 2.99 -23.47 17.85
C GLU A 287 2.82 -22.33 16.82
N ILE A 288 1.68 -22.31 16.12
CA ILE A 288 1.37 -21.23 15.16
C ILE A 288 1.30 -19.87 15.86
N PHE A 289 0.74 -19.83 17.07
CA PHE A 289 0.67 -18.63 17.88
C PHE A 289 2.07 -18.10 18.21
N GLN A 290 2.98 -18.96 18.67
CA GLN A 290 4.36 -18.59 19.00
C GLN A 290 5.12 -18.04 17.79
N ILE A 291 4.98 -18.66 16.62
CA ILE A 291 5.60 -18.17 15.37
C ILE A 291 5.00 -16.83 14.96
N GLY A 292 3.67 -16.69 15.03
CA GLY A 292 2.97 -15.46 14.66
C GLY A 292 3.31 -14.28 15.56
N GLU A 293 3.43 -14.51 16.87
CA GLU A 293 3.82 -13.51 17.87
C GLU A 293 5.25 -12.98 17.60
N ARG A 294 6.19 -13.88 17.28
CA ARG A 294 7.56 -13.51 16.91
C ARG A 294 7.63 -12.77 15.58
N LEU A 295 6.85 -13.22 14.63
CA LEU A 295 6.77 -12.55 13.33
C LEU A 295 6.20 -11.13 13.46
N GLU A 296 5.14 -10.95 14.27
CA GLU A 296 4.57 -9.63 14.54
C GLU A 296 5.58 -8.73 15.27
N ALA A 297 6.30 -9.27 16.27
CA ALA A 297 7.34 -8.54 16.98
C ALA A 297 8.48 -8.10 16.06
N TYR A 298 8.95 -8.98 15.19
CA TYR A 298 10.00 -8.67 14.21
C TYR A 298 9.59 -7.61 13.19
N LEU A 299 8.33 -7.57 12.80
CA LEU A 299 7.81 -6.58 11.85
C LEU A 299 7.79 -5.16 12.42
N SER A 300 7.88 -4.98 13.74
CA SER A 300 8.13 -3.66 14.33
C SER A 300 9.53 -3.16 13.99
N GLN A 301 9.68 -1.85 13.77
CA GLN A 301 10.92 -1.27 13.28
C GLN A 301 11.13 0.14 13.86
N PRO A 302 12.35 0.48 14.33
CA PRO A 302 12.65 1.83 14.75
C PRO A 302 12.87 2.72 13.51
N PHE A 303 12.29 3.92 13.53
CA PHE A 303 12.35 4.89 12.45
C PHE A 303 13.35 6.00 12.72
N PHE A 304 14.03 6.50 11.69
CA PHE A 304 14.94 7.65 11.78
C PHE A 304 14.19 8.93 12.18
N VAL A 305 12.99 9.15 11.60
CA VAL A 305 12.15 10.31 11.92
C VAL A 305 11.64 10.31 13.37
N ALA A 306 11.69 9.18 14.05
CA ALA A 306 11.22 9.03 15.43
C ALA A 306 12.36 8.92 16.46
N GLU A 307 13.64 9.01 16.07
CA GLU A 307 14.79 8.84 16.96
C GLU A 307 14.79 9.79 18.16
N GLU A 308 14.50 11.05 17.92
CA GLU A 308 14.48 12.07 18.98
C GLU A 308 13.42 11.77 20.04
N PHE A 309 12.30 11.19 19.61
CA PHE A 309 11.16 10.87 20.47
C PHE A 309 11.36 9.54 21.19
N THR A 310 11.73 8.49 20.45
CA THR A 310 11.85 7.13 20.99
C THR A 310 13.17 6.87 21.71
N LYS A 311 14.19 7.66 21.42
CA LYS A 311 15.60 7.45 21.84
C LYS A 311 16.19 6.12 21.32
N VAL A 312 15.58 5.55 20.29
CA VAL A 312 16.05 4.34 19.62
C VAL A 312 16.50 4.73 18.22
N LYS A 313 17.71 4.30 17.85
CA LYS A 313 18.31 4.60 16.55
C LYS A 313 17.50 3.93 15.44
N GLY A 314 17.09 4.70 14.41
CA GLY A 314 16.37 4.23 13.23
C GLY A 314 17.20 3.24 12.41
N GLN A 315 16.52 2.36 11.72
CA GLN A 315 17.15 1.33 10.87
C GLN A 315 16.30 1.07 9.64
N SER A 316 16.90 1.23 8.48
CA SER A 316 16.35 0.75 7.20
C SER A 316 16.81 -0.70 6.97
N VAL A 317 15.93 -1.57 6.54
CA VAL A 317 16.23 -3.00 6.34
C VAL A 317 15.98 -3.40 4.89
N PRO A 318 17.02 -3.85 4.15
CA PRO A 318 16.84 -4.33 2.78
C PRO A 318 15.82 -5.47 2.70
N ILE A 319 15.02 -5.49 1.64
CA ILE A 319 13.95 -6.48 1.48
C ILE A 319 14.48 -7.92 1.48
N GLN A 320 15.66 -8.18 0.87
CA GLN A 320 16.25 -9.51 0.87
C GLN A 320 16.57 -9.99 2.29
N GLN A 321 17.08 -9.10 3.15
CA GLN A 321 17.34 -9.41 4.55
C GLN A 321 16.02 -9.65 5.31
N THR A 322 15.03 -8.79 5.09
CA THR A 322 13.69 -8.95 5.69
C THR A 322 13.08 -10.31 5.33
N ILE A 323 13.15 -10.70 4.06
CA ILE A 323 12.64 -12.01 3.59
C ILE A 323 13.40 -13.18 4.24
N ALA A 324 14.75 -13.10 4.31
CA ALA A 324 15.56 -14.14 4.94
C ALA A 324 15.24 -14.31 6.44
N ASP A 325 15.08 -13.20 7.15
CA ASP A 325 14.75 -13.23 8.58
C ASP A 325 13.34 -13.78 8.82
N ILE A 326 12.35 -13.37 8.03
CA ILE A 326 10.99 -13.92 8.09
C ILE A 326 11.00 -15.43 7.83
N GLN A 327 11.79 -15.92 6.87
CA GLN A 327 11.90 -17.36 6.61
C GLN A 327 12.46 -18.13 7.81
N LYS A 328 13.50 -17.59 8.47
CA LYS A 328 14.06 -18.19 9.71
C LYS A 328 13.03 -18.22 10.83
N ILE A 329 12.25 -17.14 11.01
CA ILE A 329 11.17 -17.09 12.01
C ILE A 329 10.11 -18.14 11.69
N LEU A 330 9.66 -18.25 10.44
CA LEU A 330 8.67 -19.23 9.99
C LEU A 330 9.15 -20.69 10.11
N GLN A 331 10.45 -20.91 10.18
CA GLN A 331 11.09 -22.21 10.42
C GLN A 331 11.33 -22.50 11.91
N GLY A 332 10.99 -21.53 12.79
CA GLY A 332 11.14 -21.68 14.24
C GLY A 332 12.55 -21.46 14.78
N HIS A 333 13.50 -20.95 13.97
CA HIS A 333 14.89 -20.76 14.39
C HIS A 333 15.01 -19.80 15.58
N TYR A 334 14.07 -18.88 15.74
CA TYR A 334 14.06 -17.90 16.83
C TYR A 334 13.05 -18.20 17.94
N ASN A 335 12.56 -19.45 18.03
CA ASN A 335 11.60 -19.84 19.09
C ASN A 335 12.17 -19.76 20.51
N HIS A 336 13.50 -19.76 20.63
CA HIS A 336 14.23 -19.64 21.90
C HIS A 336 14.42 -18.20 22.38
N LEU A 337 14.20 -17.19 21.50
CA LEU A 337 14.39 -15.79 21.86
C LEU A 337 13.14 -15.23 22.55
N ASP A 338 13.36 -14.26 23.44
CA ASP A 338 12.30 -13.45 23.99
C ASP A 338 11.76 -12.46 22.95
N LEU A 339 10.47 -12.12 23.04
CA LEU A 339 9.85 -11.18 22.10
C LEU A 339 10.53 -9.81 22.11
N LYS A 340 11.05 -9.37 23.23
CA LYS A 340 11.80 -8.12 23.39
C LYS A 340 13.05 -8.07 22.51
N ASP A 341 13.66 -9.22 22.24
CA ASP A 341 14.85 -9.32 21.39
C ASP A 341 14.52 -9.22 19.90
N LEU A 342 13.25 -9.36 19.53
CA LEU A 342 12.75 -9.25 18.17
C LEU A 342 12.03 -7.91 17.91
N THR A 343 11.54 -7.27 19.00
CA THR A 343 10.76 -6.03 18.89
C THR A 343 11.69 -4.83 18.63
N TYR A 344 11.32 -4.00 17.67
CA TYR A 344 12.12 -2.83 17.26
C TYR A 344 13.57 -3.16 16.93
N LYS A 345 13.79 -4.31 16.32
CA LYS A 345 15.08 -4.67 15.72
C LYS A 345 15.03 -4.36 14.21
N GLY A 346 16.16 -4.01 13.65
CA GLY A 346 16.32 -3.92 12.22
C GLY A 346 16.43 -5.32 11.61
N GLN A 347 17.66 -5.75 11.31
CA GLN A 347 17.96 -7.12 10.86
C GLN A 347 18.25 -8.05 12.04
N LEU A 348 18.00 -9.34 11.84
CA LEU A 348 18.42 -10.40 12.77
C LEU A 348 19.77 -11.00 12.31
N ASN A 349 20.59 -11.38 13.25
CA ASN A 349 21.90 -11.99 13.00
C ASN A 349 21.79 -13.49 12.77
#